data_8ce3629d25e5c03b2c49491ca309042b
#
_entry.id   8ce3629d25e5c03b2c49491ca309042b
#
_cell.length_a   1.000
_cell.length_b   1.000
_cell.length_c   1.000
_cell.angle_alpha   90.00
_cell.angle_beta   90.00
_cell.angle_gamma   90.00
#
_symmetry.space_group_name_H-M   'P 1'
#
loop_
_entity.id
_entity.type
_entity.pdbx_description
1 polymer ?
#
loop_
_entity_poly.entity_id
_entity_poly.type
_entity_poly.pdbx_seq_one_letter_code
_entity_poly.pdbx_strand_id
1 'polypeptide(L)'
;MTMIKIKNVNHFFNKKQILKDFSLNINCNSVTSILGPSGSGKTTLLRLISGLENLQSGDIQINNNDISSSKINNQMNNVSFVFQDSALFPHLTVIENIYYGLAKLDNNKNRIDSLMHDYYIDKIKFSYPHQLSGGQKQLVALIRGLASNPKTILLDEPFANLDTRLREKLRDKVLHILKDNNITTIIVTHDADEAMFLSDYIAILQDGQIQQHGKPVELYTRPKNRFVAEFFGEINVISGRKVNNKLHTPLGDFYLNKNNLKENYSLVVRSEGIKIIKSTEDDSIISYKKNNNLVKSPNDGRIIEAKFLGGSTIVHLALNGMKDYDHLHIKIPGINYFENNQIVNLYTDVNYSYIFEN
;
A
#
# COMPACT_ATOMS: atom_id res chain seq x y z
N MET A 1 4.19 19.90 -10.35
CA MET A 1 5.34 20.58 -9.70
C MET A 1 5.81 19.70 -8.56
N THR A 2 7.11 19.51 -8.36
CA THR A 2 7.65 18.63 -7.31
C THR A 2 7.82 19.42 -6.02
N MET A 3 7.26 18.90 -4.91
CA MET A 3 7.31 19.50 -3.58
C MET A 3 8.53 19.05 -2.80
N ILE A 4 8.80 17.72 -2.82
CA ILE A 4 9.91 17.11 -2.10
C ILE A 4 10.77 16.34 -3.09
N LYS A 5 12.08 16.57 -3.07
CA LYS A 5 13.06 15.84 -3.87
C LYS A 5 14.05 15.17 -2.93
N ILE A 6 14.17 13.86 -3.05
CA ILE A 6 15.10 13.04 -2.29
C ILE A 6 16.05 12.42 -3.30
N LYS A 7 17.36 12.56 -3.10
CA LYS A 7 18.39 12.09 -4.02
C LYS A 7 19.48 11.35 -3.29
N ASN A 8 19.71 10.09 -3.70
CA ASN A 8 20.83 9.25 -3.30
C ASN A 8 21.05 9.19 -1.78
N VAL A 9 19.96 9.16 -1.01
CA VAL A 9 20.02 9.13 0.45
C VAL A 9 20.51 7.77 0.91
N ASN A 10 21.61 7.78 1.68
CA ASN A 10 22.10 6.62 2.42
C ASN A 10 22.06 6.93 3.92
N HIS A 11 21.57 5.98 4.69
CA HIS A 11 21.47 6.16 6.14
C HIS A 11 21.77 4.85 6.88
N PHE A 12 22.50 4.96 7.98
CA PHE A 12 22.96 3.84 8.78
C PHE A 12 22.57 4.02 10.24
N PHE A 13 22.10 2.96 10.90
CA PHE A 13 22.08 2.85 12.33
C PHE A 13 23.17 1.87 12.76
N ASN A 14 24.14 2.38 13.51
CA ASN A 14 25.38 1.66 13.82
C ASN A 14 26.06 1.17 12.51
N LYS A 15 26.18 -0.16 12.33
CA LYS A 15 26.77 -0.78 11.12
C LYS A 15 25.75 -1.23 10.09
N LYS A 16 24.44 -1.12 10.38
CA LYS A 16 23.38 -1.59 9.49
C LYS A 16 22.91 -0.46 8.61
N GLN A 17 23.02 -0.63 7.30
CA GLN A 17 22.48 0.31 6.33
C GLN A 17 20.96 0.13 6.24
N ILE A 18 20.21 1.20 6.46
CA ILE A 18 18.74 1.24 6.48
C ILE A 18 18.18 1.78 5.17
N LEU A 19 18.79 2.83 4.62
CA LEU A 19 18.45 3.36 3.29
C LEU A 19 19.68 3.25 2.38
N LYS A 20 19.44 2.82 1.13
CA LYS A 20 20.49 2.54 0.14
C LYS A 20 20.18 3.27 -1.16
N ASP A 21 20.94 4.33 -1.46
CA ASP A 21 20.79 5.15 -2.65
C ASP A 21 19.32 5.55 -2.93
N PHE A 22 18.58 5.84 -1.85
CA PHE A 22 17.16 6.11 -1.92
C PHE A 22 16.90 7.44 -2.64
N SER A 23 16.10 7.38 -3.70
CA SER A 23 15.73 8.56 -4.48
C SER A 23 14.23 8.54 -4.80
N LEU A 24 13.53 9.64 -4.50
CA LEU A 24 12.08 9.78 -4.73
C LEU A 24 11.72 11.24 -4.95
N ASN A 25 10.81 11.49 -5.89
CA ASN A 25 10.19 12.79 -6.09
C ASN A 25 8.71 12.72 -5.68
N ILE A 26 8.27 13.69 -4.88
CA ILE A 26 6.89 13.78 -4.39
C ILE A 26 6.26 15.05 -4.93
N ASN A 27 5.10 14.91 -5.56
CA ASN A 27 4.40 16.01 -6.21
C ASN A 27 3.66 16.89 -5.18
N CYS A 28 3.50 18.17 -5.51
CA CYS A 28 2.67 19.07 -4.71
C CYS A 28 1.21 18.56 -4.65
N ASN A 29 0.56 18.79 -3.52
CA ASN A 29 -0.87 18.51 -3.31
C ASN A 29 -1.27 17.08 -3.69
N SER A 30 -0.37 16.13 -3.49
CA SER A 30 -0.62 14.71 -3.71
C SER A 30 -0.38 13.91 -2.43
N VAL A 31 -1.07 12.80 -2.33
CA VAL A 31 -0.84 11.79 -1.29
C VAL A 31 0.08 10.73 -1.86
N THR A 32 1.25 10.55 -1.24
CA THR A 32 2.20 9.50 -1.61
C THR A 32 2.38 8.55 -0.44
N SER A 33 2.07 7.27 -0.63
CA SER A 33 2.38 6.24 0.36
C SER A 33 3.73 5.60 0.11
N ILE A 34 4.46 5.38 1.22
CA ILE A 34 5.66 4.54 1.26
C ILE A 34 5.27 3.23 1.91
N LEU A 35 5.15 2.20 1.09
CA LEU A 35 4.66 0.88 1.45
C LEU A 35 5.83 -0.10 1.56
N GLY A 36 5.84 -0.97 2.56
CA GLY A 36 6.88 -1.99 2.69
C GLY A 36 6.80 -2.74 4.02
N PRO A 37 7.55 -3.85 4.16
CA PRO A 37 7.56 -4.64 5.39
C PRO A 37 8.16 -3.85 6.57
N SER A 38 7.93 -4.36 7.79
CA SER A 38 8.55 -3.79 8.99
C SER A 38 10.08 -3.82 8.87
N GLY A 39 10.72 -2.72 9.28
CA GLY A 39 12.19 -2.60 9.21
C GLY A 39 12.75 -2.23 7.82
N SER A 40 11.94 -1.97 6.81
CA SER A 40 12.41 -1.55 5.48
C SER A 40 12.98 -0.11 5.39
N GLY A 41 12.86 0.70 6.47
CA GLY A 41 13.39 2.06 6.53
C GLY A 41 12.36 3.18 6.42
N LYS A 42 11.05 2.87 6.39
CA LYS A 42 9.96 3.84 6.19
C LYS A 42 9.93 4.97 7.22
N THR A 43 9.86 4.62 8.51
CA THR A 43 9.87 5.60 9.62
C THR A 43 11.17 6.42 9.66
N THR A 44 12.32 5.78 9.36
CA THR A 44 13.60 6.48 9.24
C THR A 44 13.54 7.55 8.16
N LEU A 45 12.98 7.24 6.99
CA LEU A 45 12.82 8.20 5.92
C LEU A 45 11.94 9.39 6.34
N LEU A 46 10.78 9.13 7.01
CA LEU A 46 9.95 10.22 7.51
C LEU A 46 10.69 11.11 8.52
N ARG A 47 11.50 10.52 9.42
CA ARG A 47 12.31 11.26 10.39
C ARG A 47 13.37 12.12 9.71
N LEU A 48 14.00 11.63 8.65
CA LEU A 48 14.94 12.43 7.84
C LEU A 48 14.24 13.60 7.15
N ILE A 49 13.07 13.38 6.54
CA ILE A 49 12.29 14.45 5.87
C ILE A 49 11.83 15.50 6.88
N SER A 50 11.43 15.08 8.09
CA SER A 50 11.00 16.00 9.15
C SER A 50 12.14 16.70 9.89
N GLY A 51 13.39 16.27 9.68
CA GLY A 51 14.56 16.75 10.41
C GLY A 51 14.62 16.30 11.86
N LEU A 52 13.87 15.25 12.22
CA LEU A 52 14.00 14.56 13.52
C LEU A 52 15.22 13.64 13.57
N GLU A 53 15.79 13.35 12.41
CA GLU A 53 17.01 12.56 12.24
C GLU A 53 17.98 13.31 11.31
N ASN A 54 19.27 13.25 11.55
CA ASN A 54 20.27 13.92 10.73
C ASN A 54 20.58 13.13 9.47
N LEU A 55 20.58 13.82 8.31
CA LEU A 55 20.96 13.22 7.05
C LEU A 55 22.46 12.90 7.03
N GLN A 56 22.83 11.64 6.78
CA GLN A 56 24.22 11.19 6.74
C GLN A 56 24.85 11.37 5.36
N SER A 57 24.08 11.09 4.28
CA SER A 57 24.52 11.34 2.91
C SER A 57 23.34 11.46 1.95
N GLY A 58 23.56 12.11 0.79
CA GLY A 58 22.52 12.43 -0.19
C GLY A 58 21.92 13.81 0.05
N ASP A 59 20.83 14.12 -0.65
CA ASP A 59 20.15 15.42 -0.58
C ASP A 59 18.66 15.26 -0.36
N ILE A 60 18.07 16.11 0.49
CA ILE A 60 16.62 16.24 0.65
C ILE A 60 16.26 17.72 0.51
N GLN A 61 15.38 18.04 -0.45
CA GLN A 61 14.87 19.37 -0.69
C GLN A 61 13.36 19.41 -0.50
N ILE A 62 12.88 20.41 0.24
CA ILE A 62 11.45 20.70 0.42
C ILE A 62 11.18 22.11 -0.06
N ASN A 63 10.23 22.30 -1.00
CA ASN A 63 9.96 23.61 -1.62
C ASN A 63 11.21 24.29 -2.21
N ASN A 64 12.12 23.51 -2.79
CA ASN A 64 13.44 23.96 -3.29
C ASN A 64 14.42 24.44 -2.18
N ASN A 65 14.07 24.30 -0.92
CA ASN A 65 14.99 24.53 0.20
C ASN A 65 15.69 23.24 0.55
N ASP A 66 17.00 23.28 0.62
CA ASP A 66 17.82 22.16 1.08
C ASP A 66 17.71 22.02 2.59
N ILE A 67 17.30 20.81 3.06
CA ILE A 67 17.20 20.49 4.48
C ILE A 67 18.43 19.73 5.00
N SER A 68 19.42 19.43 4.16
CA SER A 68 20.63 18.69 4.50
C SER A 68 21.60 19.51 5.38
N SER A 69 21.45 20.83 5.42
CA SER A 69 22.30 21.68 6.27
C SER A 69 21.81 21.67 7.73
N SER A 70 22.74 21.54 8.67
CA SER A 70 22.57 21.31 10.11
C SER A 70 21.78 22.38 10.92
N LYS A 71 21.05 23.27 10.28
CA LYS A 71 20.17 24.26 10.90
C LYS A 71 18.73 24.10 10.41
N ILE A 72 18.18 22.91 10.60
CA ILE A 72 16.77 22.66 10.26
C ILE A 72 15.89 23.36 11.28
N ASN A 73 15.35 24.51 10.89
CA ASN A 73 14.24 25.11 11.60
C ASN A 73 12.97 24.50 10.99
N ASN A 74 12.39 23.47 11.61
CA ASN A 74 11.18 22.76 11.12
C ASN A 74 10.03 23.72 10.81
N GLN A 75 10.00 24.88 11.47
CA GLN A 75 9.04 25.95 11.20
C GLN A 75 9.24 26.61 9.83
N MET A 76 10.49 26.68 9.32
CA MET A 76 10.75 27.23 7.98
C MET A 76 10.31 26.31 6.84
N ASN A 77 10.26 25.01 7.06
CA ASN A 77 9.88 24.04 6.02
C ASN A 77 8.39 23.75 5.95
N ASN A 78 7.61 24.25 6.91
CA ASN A 78 6.14 24.09 6.95
C ASN A 78 5.72 22.60 6.87
N VAL A 79 6.45 21.72 7.61
CA VAL A 79 6.23 20.27 7.69
C VAL A 79 5.65 19.91 9.04
N SER A 80 4.55 19.17 9.05
CA SER A 80 3.96 18.58 10.25
C SER A 80 4.19 17.06 10.28
N PHE A 81 4.40 16.51 11.45
CA PHE A 81 4.59 15.06 11.67
C PHE A 81 3.53 14.52 12.63
N VAL A 82 2.85 13.46 12.22
CA VAL A 82 1.89 12.71 13.04
C VAL A 82 2.46 11.33 13.31
N PHE A 83 2.70 11.04 14.59
CA PHE A 83 3.29 9.79 15.06
C PHE A 83 2.25 8.65 15.13
N GLN A 84 2.74 7.43 15.02
CA GLN A 84 1.95 6.20 15.08
C GLN A 84 1.10 6.07 16.37
N ASP A 85 1.65 6.48 17.51
CA ASP A 85 0.98 6.46 18.81
C ASP A 85 0.15 7.72 19.11
N SER A 86 -0.10 8.55 18.08
CA SER A 86 -0.77 9.86 18.16
C SER A 86 -0.01 10.91 18.98
N ALA A 87 0.90 10.53 19.86
CA ALA A 87 1.75 11.38 20.71
C ALA A 87 0.98 12.57 21.33
N LEU A 88 -0.23 12.35 21.84
CA LEU A 88 -1.02 13.37 22.52
C LEU A 88 -0.46 13.60 23.93
N PHE A 89 -0.44 14.85 24.37
CA PHE A 89 -0.05 15.21 25.73
C PHE A 89 -1.12 14.74 26.72
N PRO A 90 -0.83 13.78 27.61
CA PRO A 90 -1.85 13.13 28.44
C PRO A 90 -2.48 14.06 29.50
N HIS A 91 -1.78 15.13 29.87
CA HIS A 91 -2.21 16.14 30.84
C HIS A 91 -2.95 17.32 30.24
N LEU A 92 -3.08 17.37 28.90
CA LEU A 92 -3.83 18.40 28.18
C LEU A 92 -5.13 17.83 27.62
N THR A 93 -6.16 18.65 27.60
CA THR A 93 -7.43 18.34 26.90
C THR A 93 -7.24 18.30 25.39
N VAL A 94 -8.23 17.84 24.65
CA VAL A 94 -8.21 17.80 23.17
C VAL A 94 -7.94 19.20 22.60
N ILE A 95 -8.66 20.20 23.06
CA ILE A 95 -8.49 21.58 22.56
C ILE A 95 -7.10 22.12 22.87
N GLU A 96 -6.57 21.88 24.05
CA GLU A 96 -5.21 22.29 24.42
C GLU A 96 -4.14 21.55 23.61
N ASN A 97 -4.34 20.25 23.33
CA ASN A 97 -3.47 19.50 22.42
C ASN A 97 -3.44 20.11 21.03
N ILE A 98 -4.60 20.50 20.48
CA ILE A 98 -4.69 21.11 19.14
C ILE A 98 -4.02 22.49 19.15
N TYR A 99 -4.28 23.33 20.16
CA TYR A 99 -3.64 24.62 20.28
C TYR A 99 -2.12 24.55 20.48
N TYR A 100 -1.61 23.46 21.07
CA TYR A 100 -0.18 23.25 21.23
C TYR A 100 0.55 23.14 19.88
N GLY A 101 -0.15 22.69 18.82
CA GLY A 101 0.37 22.65 17.45
C GLY A 101 0.53 24.03 16.79
N LEU A 102 0.00 25.10 17.40
CA LEU A 102 0.16 26.47 16.89
C LEU A 102 1.51 27.05 17.28
N ALA A 103 2.16 27.72 16.35
CA ALA A 103 3.24 28.64 16.68
C ALA A 103 2.65 29.80 17.50
N LYS A 104 3.40 30.28 18.53
CA LYS A 104 2.96 31.30 19.49
C LYS A 104 2.44 32.63 18.90
N LEU A 105 2.50 32.82 17.58
CA LEU A 105 2.18 34.06 16.85
C LEU A 105 0.94 33.96 15.94
N ASP A 106 0.29 32.80 15.83
CA ASP A 106 -0.82 32.64 14.90
C ASP A 106 -2.18 32.82 15.59
N ASN A 107 -2.89 33.87 15.19
CA ASN A 107 -4.30 34.11 15.53
C ASN A 107 -5.27 33.20 14.75
N ASN A 108 -4.92 31.94 14.51
CA ASN A 108 -5.70 30.99 13.71
C ASN A 108 -6.84 30.30 14.49
N LYS A 109 -7.41 31.00 15.50
CA LYS A 109 -8.52 30.43 16.30
C LYS A 109 -9.70 30.02 15.44
N ASN A 110 -10.12 30.86 14.51
CA ASN A 110 -11.24 30.59 13.61
C ASN A 110 -11.01 29.34 12.75
N ARG A 111 -9.77 29.08 12.31
CA ARG A 111 -9.40 27.87 11.56
C ARG A 111 -9.51 26.62 12.44
N ILE A 112 -9.06 26.67 13.66
CA ILE A 112 -9.16 25.54 14.61
C ILE A 112 -10.60 25.24 14.91
N ASP A 113 -11.41 26.26 15.18
CA ASP A 113 -12.84 26.10 15.46
C ASP A 113 -13.54 25.48 14.24
N SER A 114 -13.22 25.91 13.01
CA SER A 114 -13.70 25.29 11.77
C SER A 114 -13.25 23.82 11.67
N LEU A 115 -11.97 23.50 11.84
CA LEU A 115 -11.46 22.14 11.80
C LEU A 115 -12.13 21.22 12.84
N MET A 116 -12.33 21.71 14.07
CA MET A 116 -13.01 20.94 15.11
C MET A 116 -14.48 20.70 14.76
N HIS A 117 -15.16 21.70 14.22
CA HIS A 117 -16.56 21.60 13.80
C HIS A 117 -16.71 20.63 12.62
N ASP A 118 -15.95 20.82 11.55
CA ASP A 118 -16.05 20.05 10.29
C ASP A 118 -15.75 18.56 10.52
N TYR A 119 -14.88 18.25 11.49
CA TYR A 119 -14.49 16.87 11.80
C TYR A 119 -15.10 16.30 13.09
N TYR A 120 -16.14 17.01 13.66
CA TYR A 120 -16.94 16.55 14.81
C TYR A 120 -16.13 16.34 16.09
N ILE A 121 -15.10 17.16 16.32
CA ILE A 121 -14.28 17.14 17.53
C ILE A 121 -14.87 18.00 18.65
N ASP A 122 -15.79 18.92 18.36
CA ASP A 122 -16.40 19.84 19.32
C ASP A 122 -16.97 19.14 20.56
N LYS A 123 -17.58 17.96 20.36
CA LYS A 123 -18.20 17.19 21.44
C LYS A 123 -17.21 16.65 22.46
N ILE A 124 -15.94 16.50 22.07
CA ILE A 124 -14.88 15.92 22.90
C ILE A 124 -13.77 16.92 23.22
N LYS A 125 -13.93 18.19 22.89
CA LYS A 125 -12.86 19.20 23.00
C LYS A 125 -12.30 19.38 24.42
N PHE A 126 -13.08 19.12 25.44
CA PHE A 126 -12.67 19.18 26.84
C PHE A 126 -12.28 17.83 27.45
N SER A 127 -12.35 16.75 26.67
CA SER A 127 -11.90 15.43 27.12
C SER A 127 -10.39 15.31 27.12
N TYR A 128 -9.86 14.46 28.00
CA TYR A 128 -8.45 14.10 28.05
C TYR A 128 -8.14 12.89 27.14
N PRO A 129 -6.91 12.69 26.69
CA PRO A 129 -6.55 11.57 25.80
C PRO A 129 -6.96 10.19 26.31
N HIS A 130 -6.91 9.93 27.62
CA HIS A 130 -7.31 8.65 28.21
C HIS A 130 -8.82 8.35 28.09
N GLN A 131 -9.65 9.37 27.83
CA GLN A 131 -11.10 9.26 27.65
C GLN A 131 -11.50 9.02 26.18
N LEU A 132 -10.53 9.04 25.25
CA LEU A 132 -10.77 8.95 23.82
C LEU A 132 -10.57 7.51 23.30
N SER A 133 -11.40 7.14 22.30
CA SER A 133 -11.13 5.94 21.49
C SER A 133 -9.85 6.12 20.67
N GLY A 134 -9.25 5.00 20.18
CA GLY A 134 -8.06 5.05 19.33
C GLY A 134 -8.23 5.95 18.11
N GLY A 135 -9.38 5.83 17.40
CA GLY A 135 -9.68 6.67 16.24
C GLY A 135 -9.87 8.15 16.58
N GLN A 136 -10.44 8.46 17.74
CA GLN A 136 -10.53 9.85 18.20
C GLN A 136 -9.15 10.43 18.51
N LYS A 137 -8.26 9.67 19.16
CA LYS A 137 -6.87 10.08 19.39
C LYS A 137 -6.16 10.40 18.09
N GLN A 138 -6.32 9.52 17.10
CA GLN A 138 -5.66 9.69 15.79
C GLN A 138 -6.19 10.91 15.04
N LEU A 139 -7.52 11.14 15.07
CA LEU A 139 -8.13 12.32 14.46
C LEU A 139 -7.67 13.61 15.14
N VAL A 140 -7.60 13.63 16.48
CA VAL A 140 -7.07 14.78 17.24
C VAL A 140 -5.61 15.06 16.90
N ALA A 141 -4.77 14.02 16.78
CA ALA A 141 -3.37 14.17 16.38
C ALA A 141 -3.23 14.74 14.97
N LEU A 142 -4.07 14.28 14.03
CA LEU A 142 -4.12 14.83 12.68
C LEU A 142 -4.52 16.31 12.69
N ILE A 143 -5.59 16.68 13.39
CA ILE A 143 -6.07 18.07 13.49
C ILE A 143 -5.00 18.95 14.16
N ARG A 144 -4.31 18.46 15.20
CA ARG A 144 -3.16 19.14 15.80
C ARG A 144 -2.07 19.43 14.76
N GLY A 145 -1.77 18.42 13.92
CA GLY A 145 -0.81 18.58 12.82
C GLY A 145 -1.25 19.61 11.78
N LEU A 146 -2.55 19.72 11.52
CA LEU A 146 -3.14 20.67 10.57
C LEU A 146 -3.31 22.09 11.12
N ALA A 147 -3.32 22.24 12.44
CA ALA A 147 -3.54 23.53 13.11
C ALA A 147 -2.55 24.61 12.65
N SER A 148 -1.29 24.24 12.43
CA SER A 148 -0.22 25.14 11.94
C SER A 148 -0.29 25.47 10.44
N ASN A 149 -1.34 25.00 9.73
CA ASN A 149 -1.49 25.15 8.28
C ASN A 149 -0.26 24.68 7.46
N PRO A 150 0.19 23.43 7.67
CA PRO A 150 1.40 22.95 7.03
C PRO A 150 1.19 22.77 5.51
N LYS A 151 2.24 22.98 4.71
CA LYS A 151 2.26 22.61 3.29
C LYS A 151 2.51 21.13 3.07
N THR A 152 3.14 20.49 4.05
CA THR A 152 3.44 19.05 4.02
C THR A 152 3.06 18.41 5.34
N ILE A 153 2.40 17.25 5.28
CA ILE A 153 2.14 16.42 6.45
C ILE A 153 2.72 15.02 6.26
N LEU A 154 3.35 14.52 7.29
CA LEU A 154 3.96 13.19 7.35
C LEU A 154 3.19 12.35 8.36
N LEU A 155 2.66 11.22 7.92
CA LEU A 155 1.84 10.30 8.73
C LEU A 155 2.57 8.96 8.87
N ASP A 156 2.95 8.61 10.09
CA ASP A 156 3.64 7.34 10.39
C ASP A 156 2.64 6.32 10.91
N GLU A 157 2.30 5.32 10.09
CA GLU A 157 1.34 4.24 10.35
C GLU A 157 0.02 4.72 11.02
N PRO A 158 -0.70 5.68 10.41
CA PRO A 158 -1.77 6.40 11.10
C PRO A 158 -2.98 5.54 11.47
N PHE A 159 -3.09 4.30 11.01
CA PHE A 159 -4.24 3.43 11.27
C PHE A 159 -3.87 2.08 11.92
N ALA A 160 -2.59 1.86 12.26
CA ALA A 160 -2.10 0.56 12.72
C ALA A 160 -2.80 0.01 13.99
N ASN A 161 -3.19 0.91 14.91
CA ASN A 161 -3.75 0.55 16.22
C ASN A 161 -5.29 0.59 16.26
N LEU A 162 -5.97 0.49 15.10
CA LEU A 162 -7.42 0.60 15.00
C LEU A 162 -8.05 -0.73 14.60
N ASP A 163 -9.24 -1.01 15.13
CA ASP A 163 -10.07 -2.11 14.63
C ASP A 163 -10.52 -1.85 13.18
N THR A 164 -10.86 -2.92 12.46
CA THR A 164 -11.14 -2.87 11.01
C THR A 164 -12.26 -1.88 10.64
N ARG A 165 -13.37 -1.85 11.40
CA ARG A 165 -14.52 -0.97 11.09
C ARG A 165 -14.18 0.50 11.33
N LEU A 166 -13.46 0.78 12.41
CA LEU A 166 -13.04 2.14 12.74
C LEU A 166 -11.98 2.63 11.75
N ARG A 167 -11.07 1.75 11.32
CA ARG A 167 -10.04 2.01 10.32
C ARG A 167 -10.64 2.47 9.00
N GLU A 168 -11.62 1.75 8.46
CA GLU A 168 -12.30 2.12 7.20
C GLU A 168 -12.94 3.50 7.26
N LYS A 169 -13.71 3.78 8.33
CA LYS A 169 -14.35 5.08 8.53
C LYS A 169 -13.34 6.22 8.69
N LEU A 170 -12.23 5.96 9.37
CA LEU A 170 -11.21 6.99 9.59
C LEU A 170 -10.39 7.25 8.33
N ARG A 171 -10.06 6.22 7.53
CA ARG A 171 -9.38 6.37 6.23
C ARG A 171 -10.15 7.33 5.32
N ASP A 172 -11.47 7.15 5.20
CA ASP A 172 -12.31 8.01 4.39
C ASP A 172 -12.28 9.46 4.86
N LYS A 173 -12.46 9.69 6.17
CA LYS A 173 -12.36 11.02 6.78
C LYS A 173 -10.98 11.67 6.54
N VAL A 174 -9.91 10.94 6.77
CA VAL A 174 -8.54 11.44 6.58
C VAL A 174 -8.31 11.83 5.13
N LEU A 175 -8.77 11.02 4.16
CA LEU A 175 -8.65 11.33 2.74
C LEU A 175 -9.35 12.66 2.40
N HIS A 176 -10.57 12.89 2.90
CA HIS A 176 -11.28 14.16 2.72
C HIS A 176 -10.50 15.32 3.34
N ILE A 177 -10.05 15.18 4.60
CA ILE A 177 -9.23 16.20 5.27
C ILE A 177 -8.03 16.61 4.43
N LEU A 178 -7.27 15.64 3.92
CA LEU A 178 -6.06 15.91 3.18
C LEU A 178 -6.33 16.58 1.83
N LYS A 179 -7.39 16.18 1.13
CA LYS A 179 -7.81 16.76 -0.15
C LYS A 179 -8.36 18.17 0.00
N ASP A 180 -9.25 18.39 0.96
CA ASP A 180 -9.90 19.70 1.20
C ASP A 180 -8.88 20.78 1.56
N ASN A 181 -7.80 20.39 2.24
CA ASN A 181 -6.74 21.33 2.63
C ASN A 181 -5.59 21.44 1.60
N ASN A 182 -5.63 20.73 0.46
CA ASN A 182 -4.60 20.75 -0.58
C ASN A 182 -3.17 20.52 -0.04
N ILE A 183 -3.00 19.57 0.87
CA ILE A 183 -1.74 19.32 1.57
C ILE A 183 -0.96 18.22 0.86
N THR A 184 0.33 18.45 0.64
CA THR A 184 1.25 17.38 0.21
C THR A 184 1.44 16.40 1.36
N THR A 185 1.10 15.13 1.14
CA THR A 185 1.08 14.14 2.20
C THR A 185 2.00 12.97 1.88
N ILE A 186 2.78 12.56 2.88
CA ILE A 186 3.49 11.28 2.85
C ILE A 186 2.91 10.40 3.94
N ILE A 187 2.43 9.22 3.56
CA ILE A 187 1.94 8.20 4.48
C ILE A 187 2.90 7.03 4.46
N VAL A 188 3.33 6.58 5.62
CA VAL A 188 4.06 5.32 5.77
C VAL A 188 3.09 4.29 6.31
N THR A 189 3.03 3.14 5.65
CA THR A 189 2.20 2.02 6.08
C THR A 189 2.79 0.67 5.62
N HIS A 190 2.39 -0.40 6.25
CA HIS A 190 2.63 -1.78 5.79
C HIS A 190 1.35 -2.41 5.20
N ASP A 191 0.23 -1.69 5.22
CA ASP A 191 -1.07 -2.15 4.73
C ASP A 191 -1.26 -1.69 3.27
N ALA A 192 -1.38 -2.67 2.36
CA ALA A 192 -1.56 -2.42 0.93
C ALA A 192 -2.91 -1.77 0.62
N ASP A 193 -3.98 -2.15 1.33
CA ASP A 193 -5.32 -1.61 1.12
C ASP A 193 -5.37 -0.13 1.53
N GLU A 194 -4.67 0.24 2.61
CA GLU A 194 -4.52 1.65 3.00
C GLU A 194 -3.82 2.46 1.91
N ALA A 195 -2.69 1.95 1.43
CA ALA A 195 -1.92 2.62 0.39
C ALA A 195 -2.73 2.76 -0.91
N MET A 196 -3.43 1.69 -1.33
CA MET A 196 -4.27 1.70 -2.54
C MET A 196 -5.44 2.67 -2.44
N PHE A 197 -6.05 2.79 -1.25
CA PHE A 197 -7.23 3.63 -1.04
C PHE A 197 -6.88 5.13 -0.95
N LEU A 198 -5.78 5.46 -0.27
CA LEU A 198 -5.48 6.85 0.10
C LEU A 198 -4.62 7.58 -0.93
N SER A 199 -3.83 6.86 -1.74
CA SER A 199 -2.70 7.48 -2.42
C SER A 199 -2.91 7.76 -3.89
N ASP A 200 -2.39 8.89 -4.34
CA ASP A 200 -2.20 9.19 -5.77
C ASP A 200 -0.99 8.42 -6.33
N TYR A 201 0.04 8.21 -5.49
CA TYR A 201 1.25 7.45 -5.82
C TYR A 201 1.67 6.57 -4.65
N ILE A 202 2.25 5.40 -4.97
CA ILE A 202 2.83 4.48 -3.99
C ILE A 202 4.28 4.21 -4.36
N ALA A 203 5.19 4.28 -3.38
CA ALA A 203 6.57 3.81 -3.49
C ALA A 203 6.73 2.56 -2.63
N ILE A 204 7.09 1.44 -3.23
CA ILE A 204 7.28 0.16 -2.52
C ILE A 204 8.74 0.05 -2.13
N LEU A 205 8.98 -0.04 -0.82
CA LEU A 205 10.29 -0.07 -0.20
C LEU A 205 10.61 -1.47 0.33
N GLN A 206 11.74 -2.02 -0.08
CA GLN A 206 12.31 -3.26 0.45
C GLN A 206 13.80 -3.08 0.69
N ASP A 207 14.29 -3.50 1.86
CA ASP A 207 15.72 -3.46 2.22
C ASP A 207 16.42 -2.11 1.96
N GLY A 208 15.69 -1.02 2.20
CA GLY A 208 16.18 0.35 2.03
C GLY A 208 16.17 0.87 0.59
N GLN A 209 15.61 0.13 -0.37
CA GLN A 209 15.56 0.50 -1.78
C GLN A 209 14.14 0.50 -2.32
N ILE A 210 13.84 1.41 -3.25
CA ILE A 210 12.56 1.43 -3.96
C ILE A 210 12.53 0.32 -5.00
N GLN A 211 11.59 -0.61 -4.86
CA GLN A 211 11.35 -1.68 -5.82
C GLN A 211 10.53 -1.18 -7.02
N GLN A 212 9.50 -0.41 -6.74
CA GLN A 212 8.67 0.23 -7.76
C GLN A 212 7.98 1.47 -7.18
N HIS A 213 7.77 2.48 -8.02
CA HIS A 213 7.01 3.68 -7.73
C HIS A 213 6.07 3.98 -8.89
N GLY A 214 4.82 4.31 -8.60
CA GLY A 214 3.80 4.60 -9.62
C GLY A 214 2.41 4.81 -9.02
N LYS A 215 1.41 4.88 -9.90
CA LYS A 215 0.00 4.94 -9.47
C LYS A 215 -0.46 3.58 -8.93
N PRO A 216 -1.42 3.53 -7.98
CA PRO A 216 -1.91 2.28 -7.41
C PRO A 216 -2.28 1.21 -8.45
N VAL A 217 -3.10 1.57 -9.44
CA VAL A 217 -3.54 0.66 -10.50
C VAL A 217 -2.36 0.12 -11.33
N GLU A 218 -1.34 0.95 -11.60
CA GLU A 218 -0.16 0.56 -12.34
C GLU A 218 0.68 -0.48 -11.59
N LEU A 219 0.89 -0.28 -10.27
CA LEU A 219 1.61 -1.23 -9.42
C LEU A 219 0.89 -2.58 -9.33
N TYR A 220 -0.44 -2.56 -9.30
CA TYR A 220 -1.27 -3.75 -9.26
C TYR A 220 -1.25 -4.53 -10.58
N THR A 221 -1.41 -3.82 -11.72
CA THR A 221 -1.58 -4.44 -13.04
C THR A 221 -0.26 -4.68 -13.77
N ARG A 222 0.83 -4.02 -13.37
CA ARG A 222 2.16 -4.11 -14.00
C ARG A 222 3.27 -4.17 -12.94
N PRO A 223 3.25 -5.17 -12.04
CA PRO A 223 4.29 -5.32 -11.04
C PRO A 223 5.64 -5.58 -11.70
N LYS A 224 6.69 -4.91 -11.24
CA LYS A 224 8.04 -5.00 -11.80
C LYS A 224 8.74 -6.32 -11.42
N ASN A 225 8.38 -6.89 -10.28
CA ASN A 225 8.92 -8.16 -9.80
C ASN A 225 7.87 -8.88 -8.93
N ARG A 226 8.20 -10.13 -8.54
CA ARG A 226 7.35 -10.97 -7.69
C ARG A 226 7.00 -10.30 -6.36
N PHE A 227 7.97 -9.67 -5.70
CA PHE A 227 7.75 -9.00 -4.42
C PHE A 227 6.65 -7.93 -4.51
N VAL A 228 6.66 -7.12 -5.57
CA VAL A 228 5.62 -6.12 -5.80
C VAL A 228 4.27 -6.77 -6.07
N ALA A 229 4.22 -7.86 -6.85
CA ALA A 229 2.97 -8.57 -7.11
C ALA A 229 2.37 -9.14 -5.82
N GLU A 230 3.18 -9.74 -4.97
CA GLU A 230 2.81 -10.38 -3.70
C GLU A 230 2.30 -9.37 -2.66
N PHE A 231 2.81 -8.13 -2.71
CA PHE A 231 2.41 -7.10 -1.75
C PHE A 231 0.94 -6.67 -1.86
N PHE A 232 0.36 -6.74 -3.07
CA PHE A 232 -1.02 -6.30 -3.34
C PHE A 232 -2.05 -7.42 -3.41
N GLY A 233 -1.78 -8.56 -2.86
CA GLY A 233 -2.74 -9.64 -2.76
C GLY A 233 -2.13 -11.02 -2.89
N GLU A 234 -2.95 -12.01 -2.68
CA GLU A 234 -2.55 -13.40 -2.76
C GLU A 234 -2.23 -13.80 -4.19
N ILE A 235 -1.11 -14.47 -4.38
CA ILE A 235 -0.60 -14.92 -5.68
C ILE A 235 -0.32 -16.42 -5.68
N ASN A 236 -0.51 -17.04 -6.84
CA ASN A 236 -0.05 -18.38 -7.14
C ASN A 236 1.25 -18.29 -7.93
N VAL A 237 2.30 -19.00 -7.48
CA VAL A 237 3.60 -19.03 -8.13
C VAL A 237 3.82 -20.41 -8.73
N ILE A 238 3.93 -20.47 -10.05
CA ILE A 238 3.96 -21.72 -10.80
C ILE A 238 5.24 -21.75 -11.63
N SER A 239 6.04 -22.77 -11.43
CA SER A 239 7.25 -22.98 -12.23
C SER A 239 6.88 -23.36 -13.66
N GLY A 240 7.56 -22.78 -14.64
CA GLY A 240 7.38 -23.10 -16.04
C GLY A 240 8.70 -23.36 -16.74
N ARG A 241 8.63 -24.10 -17.85
CA ARG A 241 9.76 -24.39 -18.73
C ARG A 241 9.63 -23.57 -20.02
N LYS A 242 10.68 -22.85 -20.38
CA LYS A 242 10.74 -22.14 -21.65
C LYS A 242 10.90 -23.11 -22.80
N VAL A 243 10.01 -23.03 -23.78
CA VAL A 243 10.14 -23.75 -25.08
C VAL A 243 9.82 -22.73 -26.16
N ASN A 244 10.83 -22.43 -26.99
CA ASN A 244 10.76 -21.37 -28.00
C ASN A 244 10.37 -20.00 -27.35
N ASN A 245 9.26 -19.41 -27.79
CA ASN A 245 8.77 -18.12 -27.30
C ASN A 245 7.57 -18.26 -26.32
N LYS A 246 7.46 -19.42 -25.66
CA LYS A 246 6.39 -19.71 -24.70
C LYS A 246 6.95 -20.26 -23.41
N LEU A 247 6.28 -19.95 -22.33
CA LEU A 247 6.43 -20.58 -21.03
C LEU A 247 5.36 -21.65 -20.88
N HIS A 248 5.79 -22.93 -20.87
CA HIS A 248 4.90 -24.05 -20.61
C HIS A 248 4.76 -24.26 -19.11
N THR A 249 3.52 -24.26 -18.63
CA THR A 249 3.17 -24.43 -17.21
C THR A 249 2.00 -25.40 -17.04
N PRO A 250 1.77 -25.95 -15.86
CA PRO A 250 0.56 -26.73 -15.58
C PRO A 250 -0.77 -25.99 -15.85
N LEU A 251 -0.75 -24.64 -15.85
CA LEU A 251 -1.93 -23.79 -16.17
C LEU A 251 -2.05 -23.48 -17.67
N GLY A 252 -1.12 -23.94 -18.50
CA GLY A 252 -1.11 -23.71 -19.95
C GLY A 252 0.11 -22.95 -20.44
N ASP A 253 0.03 -22.48 -21.68
CA ASP A 253 1.11 -21.83 -22.40
C ASP A 253 0.97 -20.33 -22.40
N PHE A 254 1.99 -19.62 -21.94
CA PHE A 254 2.03 -18.17 -21.90
C PHE A 254 3.13 -17.60 -22.79
N TYR A 255 2.85 -16.55 -23.54
CA TYR A 255 3.84 -15.94 -24.42
C TYR A 255 4.89 -15.17 -23.62
N LEU A 256 6.16 -15.40 -23.95
CA LEU A 256 7.30 -14.67 -23.43
C LEU A 256 7.60 -13.45 -24.30
N ASN A 257 7.98 -12.34 -23.69
CA ASN A 257 8.50 -11.19 -24.43
C ASN A 257 9.84 -11.55 -25.09
N LYS A 258 10.10 -11.02 -26.29
CA LYS A 258 11.25 -11.38 -27.14
C LYS A 258 12.65 -11.24 -26.50
N ASN A 259 12.77 -10.52 -25.40
CA ASN A 259 14.06 -10.22 -24.75
C ASN A 259 14.42 -11.17 -23.59
N ASN A 260 13.64 -12.20 -23.33
CA ASN A 260 13.86 -13.11 -22.20
C ASN A 260 14.92 -14.16 -22.57
N LEU A 261 16.12 -14.05 -22.01
CA LEU A 261 17.30 -14.89 -22.34
C LEU A 261 17.50 -16.04 -21.36
N LYS A 262 16.91 -16.04 -20.17
CA LYS A 262 17.09 -17.10 -19.17
C LYS A 262 16.27 -18.35 -19.50
N GLU A 263 16.57 -19.45 -18.82
CA GLU A 263 15.88 -20.74 -19.02
C GLU A 263 14.75 -20.98 -18.02
N ASN A 264 14.87 -20.42 -16.81
CA ASN A 264 13.93 -20.64 -15.71
C ASN A 264 13.07 -19.41 -15.44
N TYR A 265 11.77 -19.61 -15.49
CA TYR A 265 10.77 -18.58 -15.24
C TYR A 265 9.68 -19.09 -14.30
N SER A 266 9.09 -18.18 -13.55
CA SER A 266 7.86 -18.41 -12.80
C SER A 266 6.72 -17.62 -13.41
N LEU A 267 5.60 -18.31 -13.63
CA LEU A 267 4.30 -17.69 -13.86
C LEU A 267 3.72 -17.31 -12.50
N VAL A 268 3.43 -16.05 -12.31
CA VAL A 268 2.75 -15.52 -11.12
C VAL A 268 1.34 -15.12 -11.52
N VAL A 269 0.34 -15.73 -10.88
CA VAL A 269 -1.08 -15.46 -11.17
C VAL A 269 -1.76 -15.02 -9.89
N ARG A 270 -2.50 -13.91 -9.93
CA ARG A 270 -3.33 -13.50 -8.80
C ARG A 270 -4.45 -14.50 -8.54
N SER A 271 -4.84 -14.63 -7.27
CA SER A 271 -5.90 -15.59 -6.89
C SER A 271 -7.23 -15.34 -7.62
N GLU A 272 -7.57 -14.10 -7.95
CA GLU A 272 -8.74 -13.73 -8.74
C GLU A 272 -8.55 -13.90 -10.26
N GLY A 273 -7.33 -14.15 -10.72
CA GLY A 273 -7.00 -14.37 -12.13
C GLY A 273 -7.26 -15.78 -12.63
N ILE A 274 -7.49 -16.73 -11.73
CA ILE A 274 -7.86 -18.10 -12.11
C ILE A 274 -9.38 -18.25 -12.04
N LYS A 275 -9.97 -18.73 -13.12
CA LYS A 275 -11.42 -18.94 -13.24
C LYS A 275 -11.73 -20.43 -13.22
N ILE A 276 -12.68 -20.82 -12.38
CA ILE A 276 -13.20 -22.19 -12.28
C ILE A 276 -14.49 -22.24 -13.10
N ILE A 277 -14.61 -23.23 -13.98
CA ILE A 277 -15.78 -23.45 -14.80
C ILE A 277 -16.28 -24.86 -14.57
N LYS A 278 -17.55 -24.98 -14.15
CA LYS A 278 -18.21 -26.28 -14.02
C LYS A 278 -18.51 -26.82 -15.42
N SER A 279 -18.31 -28.13 -15.62
CA SER A 279 -18.46 -28.80 -16.92
C SER A 279 -19.84 -28.64 -17.58
N THR A 280 -20.83 -28.17 -16.83
CA THR A 280 -22.24 -28.01 -17.27
C THR A 280 -22.59 -26.58 -17.77
N GLU A 281 -21.65 -25.62 -17.70
CA GLU A 281 -21.93 -24.19 -18.00
C GLU A 281 -21.21 -23.71 -19.26
N ASP A 282 -21.45 -24.34 -20.41
CA ASP A 282 -20.72 -24.06 -21.66
C ASP A 282 -21.04 -22.70 -22.33
N ASP A 283 -22.23 -22.13 -22.13
CA ASP A 283 -22.70 -20.97 -22.93
C ASP A 283 -22.18 -19.61 -22.44
N SER A 284 -21.92 -19.45 -21.14
CA SER A 284 -21.36 -18.19 -20.61
C SER A 284 -19.87 -18.01 -20.95
N ILE A 285 -19.17 -19.08 -21.24
CA ILE A 285 -17.73 -19.15 -21.56
C ILE A 285 -17.46 -18.69 -22.98
N ILE A 286 -18.40 -18.88 -23.91
CA ILE A 286 -18.23 -18.52 -25.32
C ILE A 286 -18.09 -17.00 -25.47
N SER A 287 -18.78 -16.21 -24.65
CA SER A 287 -18.64 -14.75 -24.64
C SER A 287 -17.27 -14.30 -24.06
N TYR A 288 -16.71 -15.00 -23.08
CA TYR A 288 -15.37 -14.77 -22.54
C TYR A 288 -14.25 -15.21 -23.49
N LYS A 289 -14.44 -16.31 -24.23
CA LYS A 289 -13.47 -16.81 -25.24
C LYS A 289 -13.27 -15.81 -26.39
N LYS A 290 -14.23 -14.94 -26.70
CA LYS A 290 -14.08 -13.91 -27.73
C LYS A 290 -13.05 -12.82 -27.40
N ASN A 291 -12.63 -12.69 -26.14
CA ASN A 291 -11.71 -11.64 -25.72
C ASN A 291 -10.21 -12.05 -25.67
N ASN A 292 -9.81 -13.20 -26.19
CA ASN A 292 -8.40 -13.70 -26.33
C ASN A 292 -7.50 -13.61 -25.07
N ASN A 293 -8.06 -13.31 -23.89
CA ASN A 293 -7.27 -13.08 -22.66
C ASN A 293 -7.25 -14.29 -21.72
N LEU A 294 -7.95 -15.40 -22.06
CA LEU A 294 -8.02 -16.60 -21.23
C LEU A 294 -7.20 -17.74 -21.83
N VAL A 295 -6.30 -18.28 -20.99
CA VAL A 295 -5.55 -19.50 -21.30
C VAL A 295 -6.24 -20.67 -20.60
N LYS A 296 -6.68 -21.69 -21.36
CA LYS A 296 -7.23 -22.93 -20.80
C LYS A 296 -6.10 -23.77 -20.23
N SER A 297 -6.26 -24.27 -19.00
CA SER A 297 -5.36 -25.27 -18.44
C SER A 297 -5.46 -26.59 -19.23
N PRO A 298 -4.34 -27.24 -19.54
CA PRO A 298 -4.33 -28.58 -20.11
C PRO A 298 -4.73 -29.66 -19.10
N ASN A 299 -4.70 -29.31 -17.82
CA ASN A 299 -5.01 -30.20 -16.70
C ASN A 299 -6.27 -29.75 -16.01
N ASP A 300 -7.11 -30.71 -15.60
CA ASP A 300 -8.23 -30.46 -14.72
C ASP A 300 -7.77 -30.21 -13.29
N GLY A 301 -8.50 -29.36 -12.59
CA GLY A 301 -8.30 -29.09 -11.17
C GLY A 301 -9.20 -29.97 -10.30
N ARG A 302 -8.70 -30.41 -9.16
CA ARG A 302 -9.45 -31.11 -8.14
C ARG A 302 -9.64 -30.21 -6.91
N ILE A 303 -10.87 -29.90 -6.55
CA ILE A 303 -11.18 -29.09 -5.37
C ILE A 303 -10.72 -29.83 -4.11
N ILE A 304 -9.87 -29.19 -3.30
CA ILE A 304 -9.48 -29.67 -1.97
C ILE A 304 -10.51 -29.19 -0.96
N GLU A 305 -10.75 -27.89 -0.93
CA GLU A 305 -11.67 -27.24 0.00
C GLU A 305 -12.13 -25.89 -0.56
N ALA A 306 -13.35 -25.48 -0.22
CA ALA A 306 -13.87 -24.14 -0.52
C ALA A 306 -14.43 -23.49 0.74
N LYS A 307 -14.00 -22.26 1.05
CA LYS A 307 -14.42 -21.51 2.23
C LYS A 307 -14.99 -20.15 1.87
N PHE A 308 -16.19 -19.87 2.35
CA PHE A 308 -16.81 -18.55 2.20
C PHE A 308 -16.29 -17.57 3.27
N LEU A 309 -15.79 -16.42 2.84
CA LEU A 309 -15.24 -15.37 3.69
C LEU A 309 -16.05 -14.07 3.65
N GLY A 310 -17.37 -14.17 3.61
CA GLY A 310 -18.26 -13.00 3.62
C GLY A 310 -18.48 -12.37 2.25
N GLY A 311 -17.47 -11.81 1.59
CA GLY A 311 -17.60 -11.18 0.27
C GLY A 311 -17.10 -12.04 -0.89
N SER A 312 -16.39 -13.12 -0.62
CA SER A 312 -15.80 -14.03 -1.61
C SER A 312 -15.68 -15.44 -1.08
N THR A 313 -15.56 -16.40 -2.00
CA THR A 313 -15.21 -17.79 -1.71
C THR A 313 -13.76 -18.03 -2.09
N ILE A 314 -12.96 -18.53 -1.15
CA ILE A 314 -11.59 -19.00 -1.43
C ILE A 314 -11.66 -20.50 -1.68
N VAL A 315 -11.07 -20.93 -2.79
CA VAL A 315 -10.99 -22.32 -3.21
C VAL A 315 -9.53 -22.76 -3.21
N HIS A 316 -9.26 -23.83 -2.47
CA HIS A 316 -7.99 -24.53 -2.50
C HIS A 316 -8.10 -25.66 -3.52
N LEU A 317 -7.22 -25.71 -4.50
CA LEU A 317 -7.33 -26.61 -5.64
C LEU A 317 -5.99 -27.28 -5.95
N ALA A 318 -5.99 -28.61 -6.02
CA ALA A 318 -4.87 -29.38 -6.52
C ALA A 318 -4.91 -29.44 -8.06
N LEU A 319 -3.74 -29.31 -8.69
CA LEU A 319 -3.58 -29.40 -10.13
C LEU A 319 -2.55 -30.47 -10.48
N ASN A 320 -2.86 -31.34 -11.43
CA ASN A 320 -1.92 -32.35 -11.91
C ASN A 320 -0.67 -31.67 -12.50
N GLY A 321 0.50 -32.17 -12.15
CA GLY A 321 1.77 -31.59 -12.54
C GLY A 321 2.37 -30.60 -11.54
N MET A 322 1.68 -30.29 -10.45
CA MET A 322 2.24 -29.63 -9.26
C MET A 322 2.73 -30.67 -8.24
N LYS A 323 3.58 -30.25 -7.29
CA LYS A 323 4.01 -31.13 -6.19
C LYS A 323 2.83 -31.43 -5.28
N ASP A 324 2.83 -32.60 -4.62
CA ASP A 324 1.69 -33.11 -3.84
C ASP A 324 1.17 -32.18 -2.73
N TYR A 325 2.00 -31.28 -2.22
CA TYR A 325 1.66 -30.28 -1.19
C TYR A 325 1.43 -28.88 -1.75
N ASP A 326 1.69 -28.65 -3.03
CA ASP A 326 1.40 -27.37 -3.66
C ASP A 326 -0.05 -27.36 -4.14
N HIS A 327 -0.78 -26.31 -3.81
CA HIS A 327 -2.15 -26.10 -4.28
C HIS A 327 -2.35 -24.64 -4.69
N LEU A 328 -3.33 -24.44 -5.57
CA LEU A 328 -3.71 -23.10 -6.02
C LEU A 328 -4.73 -22.52 -5.04
N HIS A 329 -4.58 -21.23 -4.79
CA HIS A 329 -5.54 -20.40 -4.08
C HIS A 329 -6.32 -19.58 -5.09
N ILE A 330 -7.63 -19.77 -5.17
CA ILE A 330 -8.51 -19.10 -6.12
C ILE A 330 -9.54 -18.31 -5.35
N LYS A 331 -9.67 -17.03 -5.65
CA LYS A 331 -10.65 -16.13 -5.03
C LYS A 331 -11.77 -15.82 -6.00
N ILE A 332 -12.98 -16.24 -5.66
CA ILE A 332 -14.19 -16.05 -6.48
C ILE A 332 -15.14 -15.11 -5.74
N PRO A 333 -15.63 -14.01 -6.38
CA PRO A 333 -16.59 -13.12 -5.74
C PRO A 333 -17.90 -13.83 -5.36
N GLY A 334 -18.47 -13.45 -4.21
CA GLY A 334 -19.74 -13.94 -3.73
C GLY A 334 -19.71 -15.36 -3.15
N ILE A 335 -20.88 -15.97 -3.03
CA ILE A 335 -21.09 -17.32 -2.49
C ILE A 335 -20.98 -18.30 -3.64
N ASN A 336 -20.02 -19.22 -3.55
CA ASN A 336 -19.83 -20.29 -4.52
C ASN A 336 -19.73 -21.63 -3.79
N TYR A 337 -20.52 -22.61 -4.21
CA TYR A 337 -20.55 -23.95 -3.61
C TYR A 337 -19.76 -24.93 -4.48
N PHE A 338 -18.82 -25.62 -3.86
CA PHE A 338 -18.02 -26.69 -4.47
C PHE A 338 -17.98 -27.86 -3.52
N GLU A 339 -18.01 -29.08 -4.07
CA GLU A 339 -17.83 -30.30 -3.31
C GLU A 339 -16.34 -30.67 -3.24
N ASN A 340 -15.91 -31.27 -2.13
CA ASN A 340 -14.56 -31.78 -2.01
C ASN A 340 -14.32 -32.87 -3.06
N ASN A 341 -13.17 -32.89 -3.67
CA ASN A 341 -12.78 -33.76 -4.78
C ASN A 341 -13.55 -33.54 -6.11
N GLN A 342 -14.38 -32.51 -6.21
CA GLN A 342 -15.00 -32.12 -7.47
C GLN A 342 -13.92 -31.78 -8.51
N ILE A 343 -14.09 -32.31 -9.73
CA ILE A 343 -13.22 -32.01 -10.87
C ILE A 343 -13.77 -30.81 -11.61
N VAL A 344 -12.90 -29.89 -11.97
CA VAL A 344 -13.26 -28.61 -12.60
C VAL A 344 -12.28 -28.22 -13.69
N ASN A 345 -12.75 -27.53 -14.70
CA ASN A 345 -11.92 -26.89 -15.74
C ASN A 345 -11.39 -25.55 -15.25
N LEU A 346 -10.14 -25.24 -15.58
CA LEU A 346 -9.48 -24.00 -15.19
C LEU A 346 -9.12 -23.14 -16.40
N TYR A 347 -9.29 -21.84 -16.23
CA TYR A 347 -8.85 -20.83 -17.16
C TYR A 347 -8.08 -19.73 -16.43
N THR A 348 -6.97 -19.29 -17.00
CA THR A 348 -6.14 -18.22 -16.44
C THR A 348 -6.30 -16.96 -17.26
N ASP A 349 -6.65 -15.87 -16.60
CA ASP A 349 -6.72 -14.54 -17.22
C ASP A 349 -5.32 -13.93 -17.33
N VAL A 350 -4.88 -13.68 -18.55
CA VAL A 350 -3.53 -13.13 -18.84
C VAL A 350 -3.36 -11.73 -18.21
N ASN A 351 -4.42 -10.96 -18.01
CA ASN A 351 -4.33 -9.63 -17.38
C ASN A 351 -3.94 -9.68 -15.90
N TYR A 352 -4.16 -10.84 -15.24
CA TYR A 352 -3.79 -11.09 -13.85
C TYR A 352 -2.57 -12.03 -13.73
N SER A 353 -1.81 -12.16 -14.82
CA SER A 353 -0.68 -13.10 -14.92
C SER A 353 0.59 -12.36 -15.27
N TYR A 354 1.68 -12.67 -14.59
CA TYR A 354 2.97 -12.05 -14.76
C TYR A 354 4.05 -13.12 -14.88
N ILE A 355 5.06 -12.89 -15.72
CA ILE A 355 6.16 -13.81 -15.86
C ILE A 355 7.42 -13.12 -15.34
N PHE A 356 8.07 -13.74 -14.36
CA PHE A 356 9.33 -13.26 -13.79
C PHE A 356 10.44 -14.29 -13.99
N GLU A 357 11.64 -13.80 -14.14
CA GLU A 357 12.86 -14.61 -14.16
C GLU A 357 13.19 -15.06 -12.74
N ASN A 358 13.60 -16.34 -12.61
CA ASN A 358 14.03 -16.92 -11.33
C ASN A 358 15.51 -16.67 -11.07
#